data_60ee184eec7a1a555d7b44f11c1a9bc5
#
_entry.id   60ee184eec7a1a555d7b44f11c1a9bc5
#
_cell.length_a   1.000
_cell.length_b   1.000
_cell.length_c   1.000
_cell.angle_alpha   90.00
_cell.angle_beta   90.00
_cell.angle_gamma   90.00
#
_symmetry.space_group_name_H-M   'P 1'
#
loop_
_entity.id
_entity.type
_entity.pdbx_description
1 polymer ?
#
loop_
_entity_poly.entity_id
_entity_poly.type
_entity_poly.pdbx_seq_one_letter_code
_entity_poly.pdbx_strand_id
1 'polypeptide(L)'
;MKKALIIFVRKPERGKVKTRLAASLGDEAALLIYKKLLQHTLEITSPVDADKGVFYAGEIEENDMWQSERYFKQQQAGGDLGDRMNAAFETVFRMGYHQVCIIGSDCYQLTPEIIADAFQALEKNDLVIGPAYDGGYYLLGMKQLHSSLFQNKQWSTGSVCADTLLTAAHQKLTVAKLSTLHDVDEADDVPGDWLNELKR
;
A
#
# COMPACT_ATOMS: atom_id res chain seq x y z
N MET A 1 16.52 4.97 -14.29
CA MET A 1 15.65 3.77 -14.49
C MET A 1 14.20 4.23 -14.30
N LYS A 2 13.25 3.65 -15.06
CA LYS A 2 11.83 4.03 -14.98
C LYS A 2 11.21 3.45 -13.70
N LYS A 3 10.66 4.33 -12.84
CA LYS A 3 10.11 4.00 -11.52
C LYS A 3 8.60 4.06 -11.55
N ALA A 4 7.92 3.17 -10.84
CA ALA A 4 6.48 3.24 -10.62
C ALA A 4 6.10 2.98 -9.18
N LEU A 5 5.12 3.74 -8.68
CA LEU A 5 4.47 3.54 -7.39
C LEU A 5 3.04 3.05 -7.61
N ILE A 6 2.74 1.85 -7.16
CA ILE A 6 1.39 1.28 -7.13
C ILE A 6 0.73 1.67 -5.82
N ILE A 7 -0.49 2.17 -5.88
CA ILE A 7 -1.28 2.58 -4.73
C ILE A 7 -2.56 1.74 -4.73
N PHE A 8 -2.71 0.85 -3.74
CA PHE A 8 -3.92 0.06 -3.57
C PHE A 8 -4.97 0.84 -2.78
N VAL A 9 -6.13 1.00 -3.39
CA VAL A 9 -7.26 1.72 -2.80
C VAL A 9 -8.56 0.90 -2.89
N ARG A 10 -9.50 1.25 -2.00
CA ARG A 10 -10.90 0.83 -2.09
C ARG A 10 -11.76 2.06 -2.33
N LYS A 11 -12.92 1.86 -2.97
CA LYS A 11 -13.93 2.91 -3.04
C LYS A 11 -14.38 3.27 -1.62
N PRO A 12 -14.42 4.57 -1.27
CA PRO A 12 -14.84 5.01 0.07
C PRO A 12 -16.37 4.91 0.24
N GLU A 13 -16.85 3.71 0.52
CA GLU A 13 -18.26 3.40 0.74
C GLU A 13 -18.54 3.06 2.20
N ARG A 14 -19.63 3.61 2.75
CA ARG A 14 -20.09 3.36 4.12
C ARG A 14 -20.31 1.87 4.36
N GLY A 15 -19.79 1.35 5.47
CA GLY A 15 -19.90 -0.05 5.87
C GLY A 15 -19.03 -1.04 5.08
N LYS A 16 -18.25 -0.54 4.07
CA LYS A 16 -17.37 -1.40 3.24
C LYS A 16 -15.88 -1.14 3.46
N VAL A 17 -15.53 -0.11 4.21
CA VAL A 17 -14.14 0.27 4.50
C VAL A 17 -13.91 0.33 6.00
N LYS A 18 -12.69 0.00 6.44
CA LYS A 18 -12.27 0.09 7.85
C LYS A 18 -13.28 -0.54 8.83
N THR A 19 -13.69 -1.77 8.57
CA THR A 19 -14.73 -2.45 9.34
C THR A 19 -14.35 -2.70 10.80
N ARG A 20 -13.05 -2.87 11.14
CA ARG A 20 -12.57 -2.96 12.52
C ARG A 20 -12.78 -1.61 13.24
N LEU A 21 -12.39 -0.52 12.59
CA LEU A 21 -12.59 0.83 13.07
C LEU A 21 -14.09 1.16 13.23
N ALA A 22 -14.91 0.72 12.26
CA ALA A 22 -16.36 0.90 12.29
C ALA A 22 -17.03 0.19 13.48
N ALA A 23 -16.49 -0.95 13.93
CA ALA A 23 -16.99 -1.66 15.10
C ALA A 23 -16.88 -0.83 16.39
N SER A 24 -15.89 0.06 16.50
CA SER A 24 -15.66 0.91 17.67
C SER A 24 -16.25 2.32 17.52
N LEU A 25 -16.14 2.93 16.34
CA LEU A 25 -16.48 4.34 16.10
C LEU A 25 -17.74 4.54 15.25
N GLY A 26 -18.28 3.47 14.66
CA GLY A 26 -19.40 3.49 13.72
C GLY A 26 -18.96 3.73 12.27
N ASP A 27 -19.85 3.36 11.32
CA ASP A 27 -19.56 3.37 9.88
C ASP A 27 -19.26 4.76 9.33
N GLU A 28 -19.91 5.80 9.85
CA GLU A 28 -19.70 7.18 9.38
C GLU A 28 -18.32 7.70 9.75
N ALA A 29 -17.91 7.50 10.99
CA ALA A 29 -16.59 7.88 11.46
C ALA A 29 -15.49 7.10 10.73
N ALA A 30 -15.66 5.80 10.55
CA ALA A 30 -14.73 4.96 9.79
C ALA A 30 -14.59 5.42 8.34
N LEU A 31 -15.69 5.79 7.68
CA LEU A 31 -15.67 6.35 6.33
C LEU A 31 -14.95 7.70 6.26
N LEU A 32 -15.18 8.60 7.22
CA LEU A 32 -14.49 9.90 7.28
C LEU A 32 -12.99 9.72 7.49
N ILE A 33 -12.59 8.85 8.41
CA ILE A 33 -11.17 8.53 8.64
C ILE A 33 -10.55 7.94 7.38
N TYR A 34 -11.22 7.01 6.70
CA TYR A 34 -10.71 6.44 5.47
C TYR A 34 -10.53 7.49 4.35
N LYS A 35 -11.46 8.43 4.22
CA LYS A 35 -11.30 9.56 3.29
C LYS A 35 -10.10 10.43 3.63
N LYS A 36 -9.84 10.69 4.91
CA LYS A 36 -8.63 11.40 5.35
C LYS A 36 -7.35 10.63 5.03
N LEU A 37 -7.36 9.32 5.20
CA LEU A 37 -6.23 8.44 4.80
C LEU A 37 -5.98 8.47 3.30
N LEU A 38 -7.03 8.46 2.46
CA LEU A 38 -6.88 8.62 1.01
C LEU A 38 -6.31 10.00 0.65
N GLN A 39 -6.78 11.06 1.30
CA GLN A 39 -6.25 12.42 1.09
C GLN A 39 -4.78 12.50 1.49
N HIS A 40 -4.40 11.96 2.65
CA HIS A 40 -3.01 11.85 3.07
C HIS A 40 -2.16 11.09 2.05
N THR A 41 -2.65 9.93 1.58
CA THR A 41 -1.96 9.13 0.57
C THR A 41 -1.74 9.91 -0.73
N LEU A 42 -2.72 10.69 -1.17
CA LEU A 42 -2.58 11.59 -2.32
C LEU A 42 -1.48 12.62 -2.09
N GLU A 43 -1.47 13.26 -0.92
CA GLU A 43 -0.51 14.32 -0.57
C GLU A 43 0.92 13.79 -0.53
N ILE A 44 1.16 12.67 0.13
CA ILE A 44 2.50 12.09 0.25
C ILE A 44 3.02 11.48 -1.04
N THR A 45 2.14 10.98 -1.92
CA THR A 45 2.57 10.40 -3.19
C THR A 45 2.76 11.43 -4.29
N SER A 46 2.08 12.57 -4.21
CA SER A 46 2.16 13.63 -5.22
C SER A 46 3.58 14.11 -5.53
N PRO A 47 4.47 14.39 -4.55
CA PRO A 47 5.83 14.88 -4.80
C PRO A 47 6.82 13.76 -5.16
N VAL A 48 6.45 12.49 -5.08
CA VAL A 48 7.37 11.37 -5.33
C VAL A 48 7.79 11.33 -6.81
N ASP A 49 9.09 11.21 -7.06
CA ASP A 49 9.68 11.08 -8.40
C ASP A 49 9.53 9.65 -8.93
N ALA A 50 8.30 9.30 -9.29
CA ALA A 50 7.92 8.05 -9.94
C ALA A 50 6.58 8.23 -10.66
N ASP A 51 6.33 7.47 -11.71
CA ASP A 51 4.98 7.36 -12.27
C ASP A 51 4.06 6.64 -11.26
N LYS A 52 2.82 7.03 -11.17
CA LYS A 52 1.90 6.56 -10.13
C LYS A 52 0.70 5.86 -10.74
N GLY A 53 0.41 4.66 -10.24
CA GLY A 53 -0.77 3.88 -10.63
C GLY A 53 -1.68 3.62 -9.44
N VAL A 54 -2.95 4.01 -9.56
CA VAL A 54 -3.98 3.71 -8.58
C VAL A 54 -4.74 2.46 -8.99
N PHE A 55 -4.72 1.46 -8.12
CA PHE A 55 -5.36 0.16 -8.34
C PHE A 55 -6.56 -0.01 -7.40
N TYR A 56 -7.75 -0.05 -7.98
CA TYR A 56 -9.02 -0.08 -7.26
C TYR A 56 -9.46 -1.51 -6.93
N ALA A 57 -9.78 -1.76 -5.68
CA ALA A 57 -10.50 -2.99 -5.29
C ALA A 57 -11.99 -2.85 -5.66
N GLY A 58 -12.32 -3.12 -6.91
CA GLY A 58 -13.65 -2.91 -7.50
C GLY A 58 -13.56 -2.10 -8.78
N GLU A 59 -14.64 -1.42 -9.15
CA GLU A 59 -14.70 -0.59 -10.36
C GLU A 59 -13.80 0.65 -10.24
N ILE A 60 -13.24 1.06 -11.36
CA ILE A 60 -12.44 2.28 -11.45
C ILE A 60 -13.37 3.50 -11.34
N GLU A 61 -13.01 4.46 -10.49
CA GLU A 61 -13.66 5.75 -10.44
C GLU A 61 -12.92 6.76 -11.30
N GLU A 62 -13.57 7.18 -12.42
CA GLU A 62 -12.95 8.12 -13.35
C GLU A 62 -12.84 9.52 -12.73
N ASN A 63 -13.87 9.98 -12.02
CA ASN A 63 -13.97 11.33 -11.46
C ASN A 63 -13.77 11.31 -9.94
N ASP A 64 -12.58 10.93 -9.48
CA ASP A 64 -12.21 10.97 -8.08
C ASP A 64 -11.01 11.90 -7.83
N MET A 65 -10.43 11.83 -6.64
CA MET A 65 -9.27 12.65 -6.26
C MET A 65 -7.97 12.34 -7.03
N TRP A 66 -7.88 11.15 -7.65
CA TRP A 66 -6.72 10.70 -8.43
C TRP A 66 -6.85 11.15 -9.89
N GLN A 67 -6.32 12.33 -10.21
CA GLN A 67 -6.41 12.92 -11.55
C GLN A 67 -5.67 12.07 -12.58
N SER A 68 -6.35 11.71 -13.68
CA SER A 68 -5.83 10.80 -14.71
C SER A 68 -4.59 11.33 -15.45
N GLU A 69 -4.32 12.64 -15.39
CA GLU A 69 -3.12 13.27 -15.94
C GLU A 69 -1.86 12.95 -15.13
N ARG A 70 -2.03 12.57 -13.85
CA ARG A 70 -0.94 12.29 -12.90
C ARG A 70 -0.88 10.84 -12.45
N TYR A 71 -2.01 10.13 -12.55
CA TYR A 71 -2.17 8.76 -12.08
C TYR A 71 -2.81 7.90 -13.16
N PHE A 72 -2.14 6.85 -13.60
CA PHE A 72 -2.86 5.85 -14.38
C PHE A 72 -3.74 5.00 -13.45
N LYS A 73 -4.92 4.63 -13.92
CA LYS A 73 -5.92 3.90 -13.14
C LYS A 73 -6.05 2.47 -13.64
N GLN A 74 -6.12 1.52 -12.71
CA GLN A 74 -6.28 0.10 -12.99
C GLN A 74 -7.24 -0.54 -11.99
N GLN A 75 -7.88 -1.62 -12.37
CA GLN A 75 -8.61 -2.47 -11.45
C GLN A 75 -7.68 -3.53 -10.89
N GLN A 76 -7.78 -3.84 -9.59
CA GLN A 76 -7.09 -4.98 -9.00
C GLN A 76 -7.65 -6.28 -9.58
N ALA A 77 -6.79 -7.28 -9.77
CA ALA A 77 -7.21 -8.62 -10.16
C ALA A 77 -8.10 -9.25 -9.07
N GLY A 78 -8.78 -10.35 -9.42
CA GLY A 78 -9.45 -11.21 -8.45
C GLY A 78 -8.45 -11.99 -7.59
N GLY A 79 -8.99 -12.76 -6.64
CA GLY A 79 -8.20 -13.58 -5.74
C GLY A 79 -7.91 -12.94 -4.40
N ASP A 80 -6.96 -13.49 -3.65
CA ASP A 80 -6.51 -12.96 -2.37
C ASP A 80 -5.60 -11.73 -2.54
N LEU A 81 -5.09 -11.18 -1.43
CA LEU A 81 -4.23 -10.00 -1.47
C LEU A 81 -2.92 -10.28 -2.25
N GLY A 82 -2.38 -11.50 -2.12
CA GLY A 82 -1.17 -11.90 -2.83
C GLY A 82 -1.37 -11.96 -4.34
N ASP A 83 -2.46 -12.57 -4.79
CA ASP A 83 -2.82 -12.63 -6.20
C ASP A 83 -2.95 -11.24 -6.81
N ARG A 84 -3.61 -10.32 -6.08
CA ARG A 84 -3.80 -8.93 -6.51
C ARG A 84 -2.48 -8.17 -6.61
N MET A 85 -1.60 -8.29 -5.61
CA MET A 85 -0.29 -7.66 -5.64
C MET A 85 0.58 -8.23 -6.76
N ASN A 86 0.62 -9.56 -6.91
CA ASN A 86 1.37 -10.20 -7.99
C ASN A 86 0.92 -9.70 -9.37
N ALA A 87 -0.38 -9.65 -9.62
CA ALA A 87 -0.94 -9.17 -10.89
C ALA A 87 -0.65 -7.68 -11.12
N ALA A 88 -0.69 -6.85 -10.07
CA ALA A 88 -0.37 -5.44 -10.17
C ALA A 88 1.10 -5.21 -10.52
N PHE A 89 2.03 -5.90 -9.85
CA PHE A 89 3.46 -5.86 -10.19
C PHE A 89 3.70 -6.33 -11.63
N GLU A 90 3.11 -7.47 -12.02
CA GLU A 90 3.24 -8.01 -13.38
C GLU A 90 2.79 -6.99 -14.44
N THR A 91 1.64 -6.37 -14.21
CA THR A 91 1.09 -5.33 -15.11
C THR A 91 2.06 -4.17 -15.28
N VAL A 92 2.60 -3.66 -14.18
CA VAL A 92 3.49 -2.50 -14.19
C VAL A 92 4.86 -2.85 -14.78
N PHE A 93 5.41 -4.04 -14.51
CA PHE A 93 6.65 -4.50 -15.17
C PHE A 93 6.47 -4.66 -16.68
N ARG A 94 5.31 -5.16 -17.15
CA ARG A 94 5.00 -5.23 -18.60
C ARG A 94 4.90 -3.86 -19.26
N MET A 95 4.59 -2.79 -18.52
CA MET A 95 4.63 -1.40 -19.00
C MET A 95 6.08 -0.86 -19.14
N GLY A 96 7.09 -1.67 -18.79
CA GLY A 96 8.50 -1.33 -18.94
C GLY A 96 9.11 -0.56 -17.78
N TYR A 97 8.52 -0.62 -16.59
CA TYR A 97 9.13 -0.10 -15.36
C TYR A 97 10.18 -1.08 -14.83
N HIS A 98 11.21 -0.55 -14.15
CA HIS A 98 12.37 -1.32 -13.68
C HIS A 98 12.50 -1.31 -12.15
N GLN A 99 11.87 -0.36 -11.48
CA GLN A 99 11.75 -0.30 -10.03
C GLN A 99 10.28 -0.03 -9.72
N VAL A 100 9.63 -0.94 -9.02
CA VAL A 100 8.21 -0.84 -8.71
C VAL A 100 8.03 -1.02 -7.22
N CYS A 101 7.36 -0.06 -6.58
CA CYS A 101 6.92 -0.14 -5.19
C CYS A 101 5.39 -0.20 -5.14
N ILE A 102 4.84 -0.93 -4.19
CA ILE A 102 3.42 -0.96 -3.86
C ILE A 102 3.21 -0.48 -2.43
N ILE A 103 2.18 0.33 -2.22
CA ILE A 103 1.71 0.78 -0.91
C ILE A 103 0.20 0.56 -0.78
N GLY A 104 -0.27 0.40 0.46
CA GLY A 104 -1.68 0.59 0.82
C GLY A 104 -2.01 2.07 0.99
N SER A 105 -3.24 2.33 1.45
CA SER A 105 -3.73 3.68 1.77
C SER A 105 -4.04 3.84 3.26
N ASP A 106 -3.45 3.01 4.11
CA ASP A 106 -3.82 2.87 5.52
C ASP A 106 -2.75 3.40 6.49
N CYS A 107 -1.54 3.66 6.00
CA CYS A 107 -0.40 4.05 6.83
C CYS A 107 -0.27 5.59 6.89
N TYR A 108 -0.79 6.20 7.96
CA TYR A 108 -0.70 7.66 8.19
C TYR A 108 0.74 8.13 8.46
N GLN A 109 1.60 7.26 8.99
CA GLN A 109 3.00 7.58 9.29
C GLN A 109 3.90 7.56 8.05
N LEU A 110 3.41 7.07 6.91
CA LEU A 110 4.17 7.05 5.66
C LEU A 110 4.38 8.48 5.15
N THR A 111 5.61 8.76 4.69
CA THR A 111 5.99 10.08 4.18
C THR A 111 6.60 9.97 2.77
N PRO A 112 6.69 11.08 2.01
CA PRO A 112 7.37 11.09 0.72
C PRO A 112 8.83 10.64 0.79
N GLU A 113 9.53 10.97 1.89
CA GLU A 113 10.93 10.61 2.12
C GLU A 113 11.09 9.10 2.26
N ILE A 114 10.21 8.44 3.02
CA ILE A 114 10.25 6.97 3.18
C ILE A 114 10.01 6.27 1.84
N ILE A 115 9.13 6.80 1.00
CA ILE A 115 8.90 6.26 -0.35
C ILE A 115 10.14 6.49 -1.24
N ALA A 116 10.77 7.66 -1.14
CA ALA A 116 12.01 7.94 -1.88
C ALA A 116 13.15 7.03 -1.43
N ASP A 117 13.30 6.80 -0.12
CA ASP A 117 14.28 5.86 0.46
C ASP A 117 14.05 4.43 -0.04
N ALA A 118 12.78 4.02 -0.22
CA ALA A 118 12.47 2.72 -0.83
C ALA A 118 13.03 2.58 -2.24
N PHE A 119 12.83 3.57 -3.10
CA PHE A 119 13.39 3.57 -4.45
C PHE A 119 14.92 3.63 -4.45
N GLN A 120 15.53 4.40 -3.55
CA GLN A 120 16.97 4.45 -3.38
C GLN A 120 17.53 3.09 -2.91
N ALA A 121 16.86 2.43 -1.99
CA ALA A 121 17.25 1.11 -1.52
C ALA A 121 17.22 0.06 -2.64
N LEU A 122 16.27 0.16 -3.57
CA LEU A 122 16.19 -0.73 -4.75
C LEU A 122 17.38 -0.54 -5.75
N GLU A 123 18.16 0.51 -5.67
CA GLU A 123 19.37 0.62 -6.49
C GLU A 123 20.38 -0.49 -6.17
N LYS A 124 20.47 -0.89 -4.90
CA LYS A 124 21.46 -1.84 -4.38
C LYS A 124 20.87 -3.19 -3.96
N ASN A 125 19.55 -3.29 -3.82
CA ASN A 125 18.87 -4.49 -3.35
C ASN A 125 17.86 -4.99 -4.40
N ASP A 126 17.51 -6.26 -4.31
CA ASP A 126 16.49 -6.88 -5.16
C ASP A 126 15.08 -6.50 -4.69
N LEU A 127 14.91 -6.39 -3.37
CA LEU A 127 13.68 -6.05 -2.69
C LEU A 127 13.88 -4.92 -1.68
N VAL A 128 12.81 -4.18 -1.43
CA VAL A 128 12.65 -3.32 -0.25
C VAL A 128 11.34 -3.65 0.42
N ILE A 129 11.33 -3.70 1.75
CA ILE A 129 10.12 -3.95 2.54
C ILE A 129 10.02 -2.91 3.66
N GLY A 130 8.85 -2.31 3.81
CA GLY A 130 8.47 -1.46 4.93
C GLY A 130 7.52 -2.22 5.86
N PRO A 131 8.02 -2.80 6.97
CA PRO A 131 7.21 -3.61 7.87
C PRO A 131 6.13 -2.78 8.56
N ALA A 132 4.97 -3.39 8.83
CA ALA A 132 3.93 -2.84 9.69
C ALA A 132 3.94 -3.54 11.06
N TYR A 133 3.50 -2.84 12.11
CA TYR A 133 3.49 -3.41 13.48
C TYR A 133 2.50 -4.57 13.66
N ASP A 134 1.49 -4.67 12.80
CA ASP A 134 0.55 -5.81 12.77
C ASP A 134 1.16 -7.10 12.21
N GLY A 135 2.44 -7.06 11.77
CA GLY A 135 3.16 -8.18 11.17
C GLY A 135 2.98 -8.29 9.64
N GLY A 136 2.27 -7.35 9.02
CA GLY A 136 2.23 -7.12 7.58
C GLY A 136 3.35 -6.21 7.08
N TYR A 137 3.11 -5.54 6.00
CA TYR A 137 3.98 -4.47 5.48
C TYR A 137 3.15 -3.39 4.79
N TYR A 138 3.52 -2.13 5.04
CA TYR A 138 2.90 -0.97 4.41
C TYR A 138 3.47 -0.68 3.01
N LEU A 139 4.68 -1.20 2.73
CA LEU A 139 5.38 -1.04 1.46
C LEU A 139 6.13 -2.31 1.08
N LEU A 140 6.04 -2.71 -0.18
CA LEU A 140 6.90 -3.72 -0.80
C LEU A 140 7.38 -3.17 -2.15
N GLY A 141 8.68 -3.30 -2.43
CA GLY A 141 9.25 -2.90 -3.72
C GLY A 141 10.21 -3.94 -4.28
N MET A 142 10.32 -3.98 -5.62
CA MET A 142 11.21 -4.91 -6.30
C MET A 142 11.66 -4.40 -7.68
N LYS A 143 12.75 -4.96 -8.21
CA LYS A 143 13.29 -4.64 -9.56
C LYS A 143 12.80 -5.56 -10.67
N GLN A 144 12.31 -6.73 -10.30
CA GLN A 144 11.70 -7.72 -11.20
C GLN A 144 10.66 -8.50 -10.44
N LEU A 145 9.71 -9.11 -11.13
CA LEU A 145 8.64 -9.88 -10.52
C LEU A 145 9.18 -11.16 -9.85
N HIS A 146 8.90 -11.31 -8.57
CA HIS A 146 9.17 -12.51 -7.78
C HIS A 146 7.84 -13.11 -7.30
N SER A 147 7.11 -13.79 -8.19
CA SER A 147 5.75 -14.32 -7.92
C SER A 147 5.67 -15.22 -6.69
N SER A 148 6.74 -15.95 -6.36
CA SER A 148 6.80 -16.81 -5.17
C SER A 148 6.68 -16.06 -3.84
N LEU A 149 6.97 -14.74 -3.81
CA LEU A 149 6.76 -13.91 -2.63
C LEU A 149 5.27 -13.81 -2.26
N PHE A 150 4.37 -14.08 -3.17
CA PHE A 150 2.92 -13.97 -3.01
C PHE A 150 2.21 -15.32 -2.85
N GLN A 151 2.91 -16.43 -3.05
CA GLN A 151 2.33 -17.77 -3.03
C GLN A 151 2.38 -18.40 -1.64
N ASN A 152 1.40 -19.28 -1.36
CA ASN A 152 1.35 -20.10 -0.15
C ASN A 152 1.45 -19.31 1.17
N LYS A 153 0.80 -18.14 1.23
CA LYS A 153 0.76 -17.29 2.41
C LYS A 153 -0.64 -17.20 3.01
N GLN A 154 -0.70 -17.12 4.31
CA GLN A 154 -1.92 -16.75 5.02
C GLN A 154 -1.99 -15.22 5.15
N TRP A 155 -2.65 -14.59 4.18
CA TRP A 155 -2.81 -13.14 4.18
C TRP A 155 -3.65 -12.64 5.35
N SER A 156 -3.42 -11.39 5.75
CA SER A 156 -4.10 -10.74 6.89
C SER A 156 -3.79 -11.41 8.24
N THR A 157 -2.58 -11.95 8.38
CA THR A 157 -2.04 -12.49 9.63
C THR A 157 -0.75 -11.78 10.03
N GLY A 158 -0.39 -11.86 11.31
CA GLY A 158 0.84 -11.25 11.84
C GLY A 158 2.16 -11.87 11.36
N SER A 159 2.13 -12.89 10.48
CA SER A 159 3.34 -13.55 9.96
C SER A 159 3.73 -13.12 8.54
N VAL A 160 2.89 -12.35 7.84
CA VAL A 160 3.05 -12.04 6.41
C VAL A 160 4.43 -11.45 6.08
N CYS A 161 4.90 -10.50 6.86
CA CYS A 161 6.22 -9.89 6.65
C CYS A 161 7.34 -10.90 6.86
N ALA A 162 7.29 -11.67 7.94
CA ALA A 162 8.29 -12.70 8.25
C ALA A 162 8.35 -13.78 7.17
N ASP A 163 7.19 -14.29 6.74
CA ASP A 163 7.08 -15.29 5.68
C ASP A 163 7.58 -14.76 4.33
N THR A 164 7.40 -13.47 4.04
CA THR A 164 7.94 -12.83 2.84
C THR A 164 9.46 -12.75 2.89
N LEU A 165 10.03 -12.36 4.03
CA LEU A 165 11.48 -12.33 4.25
C LEU A 165 12.12 -13.73 4.17
N LEU A 166 11.47 -14.74 4.74
CA LEU A 166 11.93 -16.14 4.62
C LEU A 166 11.94 -16.60 3.16
N THR A 167 10.88 -16.32 2.41
CA THR A 167 10.81 -16.64 0.98
C THR A 167 11.94 -15.94 0.19
N ALA A 168 12.18 -14.66 0.46
CA ALA A 168 13.27 -13.90 -0.15
C ALA A 168 14.65 -14.51 0.17
N ALA A 169 14.88 -14.90 1.43
CA ALA A 169 16.12 -15.55 1.85
C ALA A 169 16.34 -16.89 1.16
N HIS A 170 15.31 -17.73 1.03
CA HIS A 170 15.37 -18.99 0.29
C HIS A 170 15.75 -18.77 -1.19
N GLN A 171 15.36 -17.67 -1.79
CA GLN A 171 15.72 -17.28 -3.15
C GLN A 171 17.03 -16.51 -3.24
N LYS A 172 17.73 -16.31 -2.12
CA LYS A 172 18.97 -15.54 -2.04
C LYS A 172 18.85 -14.09 -2.53
N LEU A 173 17.66 -13.50 -2.38
CA LEU A 173 17.41 -12.10 -2.73
C LEU A 173 17.97 -11.18 -1.65
N THR A 174 18.58 -10.09 -2.08
CA THR A 174 18.98 -9.01 -1.17
C THR A 174 17.78 -8.15 -0.81
N VAL A 175 17.58 -7.90 0.50
CA VAL A 175 16.41 -7.17 1.02
C VAL A 175 16.85 -5.99 1.86
N ALA A 176 16.42 -4.79 1.50
CA ALA A 176 16.47 -3.63 2.38
C ALA A 176 15.19 -3.56 3.23
N LYS A 177 15.35 -3.31 4.53
CA LYS A 177 14.22 -3.07 5.46
C LYS A 177 14.17 -1.59 5.80
N LEU A 178 12.99 -0.99 5.65
CA LEU A 178 12.68 0.34 6.13
C LEU A 178 12.25 0.31 7.60
N SER A 179 12.02 1.48 8.19
CA SER A 179 11.45 1.61 9.54
C SER A 179 10.07 0.97 9.62
N THR A 180 9.77 0.34 10.76
CA THR A 180 8.42 -0.22 11.00
C THR A 180 7.45 0.91 11.32
N LEU A 181 6.27 0.90 10.71
CA LEU A 181 5.21 1.90 10.89
C LEU A 181 3.91 1.24 11.33
N HIS A 182 2.97 2.09 11.81
CA HIS A 182 1.62 1.67 12.16
C HIS A 182 0.63 2.01 11.05
N ASP A 183 -0.20 1.04 10.70
CA ASP A 183 -1.40 1.26 9.90
C ASP A 183 -2.56 1.69 10.81
N VAL A 184 -3.49 2.47 10.30
CA VAL A 184 -4.67 2.93 11.06
C VAL A 184 -5.79 1.92 10.89
N ASP A 185 -5.89 0.93 11.78
CA ASP A 185 -6.89 -0.15 11.72
C ASP A 185 -7.89 -0.13 12.87
N GLU A 186 -7.50 0.35 14.03
CA GLU A 186 -8.32 0.43 15.24
C GLU A 186 -8.40 1.87 15.76
N ALA A 187 -9.30 2.13 16.73
CA ALA A 187 -9.54 3.49 17.22
C ALA A 187 -8.29 4.14 17.86
N ASP A 188 -7.44 3.34 18.48
CA ASP A 188 -6.20 3.80 19.12
C ASP A 188 -5.11 4.20 18.11
N ASP A 189 -5.21 3.73 16.86
CA ASP A 189 -4.29 4.08 15.78
C ASP A 189 -4.62 5.44 15.14
N VAL A 190 -5.85 5.96 15.37
CA VAL A 190 -6.33 7.18 14.73
C VAL A 190 -5.65 8.39 15.35
N PRO A 191 -5.08 9.31 14.53
CA PRO A 191 -4.52 10.57 15.05
C PRO A 191 -5.52 11.33 15.92
N GLY A 192 -5.05 11.80 17.08
CA GLY A 192 -5.93 12.40 18.10
C GLY A 192 -6.68 13.66 17.65
N ASP A 193 -6.10 14.43 16.72
CA ASP A 193 -6.75 15.56 16.07
C ASP A 193 -7.94 15.13 15.21
N TRP A 194 -7.85 14.01 14.50
CA TRP A 194 -8.95 13.45 13.72
C TRP A 194 -10.10 12.98 14.61
N LEU A 195 -9.78 12.32 15.74
CA LEU A 195 -10.81 11.91 16.71
C LEU A 195 -11.56 13.09 17.33
N ASN A 196 -10.87 14.21 17.55
CA ASN A 196 -11.48 15.43 18.07
C ASN A 196 -12.43 16.10 17.06
N GLU A 197 -12.17 16.01 15.79
CA GLU A 197 -13.07 16.50 14.73
C GLU A 197 -14.36 15.69 14.63
N LEU A 198 -14.27 14.35 14.84
CA LEU A 198 -15.45 13.46 14.81
C LEU A 198 -16.45 13.70 15.95
N LYS A 199 -16.03 14.38 17.03
CA LYS A 199 -16.86 14.67 18.20
C LYS A 199 -17.59 16.01 18.10
N ARG A 200 -17.39 16.76 17.04
CA ARG A 200 -18.02 18.08 16.79
C ARG A 200 -19.17 17.98 15.80
#